data_a0a0ee5f63fa900ecf08f8d87e6d089f
#
_entry.id   a0a0ee5f63fa900ecf08f8d87e6d089f
#
_cell.length_a   1.000
_cell.length_b   1.000
_cell.length_c   1.000
_cell.angle_alpha   90.00
_cell.angle_beta   90.00
_cell.angle_gamma   90.00
#
_symmetry.space_group_name_H-M   'P 1'
#
loop_
_entity.id
_entity.type
_entity.pdbx_description
1 polymer ?
#
loop_
_entity_poly.entity_id
_entity_poly.type
_entity_poly.pdbx_seq_one_letter_code
_entity_poly.pdbx_strand_id
1 'polypeptide(L)'
;EVADYGRSRDPEPGEGALVKNVRPESPAWDVGIEPGMRVLTVNGEQLTDMIVWLWEADDDTVDLEVFDPRDNSVTPVELDRFPGEDWGLEFDGPIFDGMRTCVNACVFCFMTMLPKGGRSTLYIRDDDYRLSFLQGNFVTLTNLSDEDVQNVIERNMSPMNVSVHAVSPDVRRRMMGRNAQRGMDVLEAIMAAGIEIHAQIVLCPGMNDGEELEKTLRFCEEHEQITSLGIVPLGFTKHQNRFSWSYSDKPELARETIAMIRPY
;
A
#
# COMPACT_ATOMS: atom_id res chain seq x y z
N GLU A 1 27.03 3.02 27.83
CA GLU A 1 26.82 1.57 27.67
C GLU A 1 27.16 1.26 26.24
N VAL A 2 28.20 0.46 26.03
CA VAL A 2 28.63 0.06 24.69
C VAL A 2 27.57 -0.91 24.19
N ALA A 3 26.91 -0.56 23.07
CA ALA A 3 26.01 -1.47 22.40
C ALA A 3 26.74 -2.78 22.07
N ASP A 4 26.08 -3.90 22.30
CA ASP A 4 26.64 -5.24 22.07
C ASP A 4 26.69 -5.52 20.56
N TYR A 5 27.73 -5.02 19.91
CA TYR A 5 28.03 -5.29 18.52
C TYR A 5 28.61 -6.71 18.40
N GLY A 6 27.78 -7.71 18.35
CA GLY A 6 28.31 -9.07 18.27
C GLY A 6 27.29 -10.20 18.28
N ARG A 7 26.11 -9.99 17.70
CA ARG A 7 25.20 -11.10 17.42
C ARG A 7 25.30 -11.47 15.96
N SER A 8 26.13 -12.47 15.65
CA SER A 8 26.00 -13.19 14.39
C SER A 8 24.69 -14.00 14.44
N ARG A 9 23.61 -13.35 14.04
CA ARG A 9 22.31 -13.96 13.82
C ARG A 9 22.01 -13.85 12.35
N ASP A 10 21.70 -14.96 11.70
CA ASP A 10 21.13 -14.91 10.35
C ASP A 10 19.87 -14.07 10.42
N PRO A 11 19.71 -13.03 9.57
CA PRO A 11 18.47 -12.25 9.53
C PRO A 11 17.32 -13.18 9.18
N GLU A 12 16.20 -12.99 9.85
CA GLU A 12 14.97 -13.72 9.53
C GLU A 12 14.55 -13.43 8.07
N PRO A 13 13.90 -14.40 7.38
CA PRO A 13 13.37 -14.14 6.05
C PRO A 13 12.48 -12.89 6.06
N GLY A 14 12.83 -11.89 5.25
CA GLY A 14 12.16 -10.60 5.22
C GLY A 14 12.81 -9.50 6.08
N GLU A 15 13.84 -9.81 6.87
CA GLU A 15 14.56 -8.80 7.64
C GLU A 15 15.50 -8.00 6.73
N GLY A 16 15.27 -6.68 6.66
CA GLY A 16 16.10 -5.75 5.90
C GLY A 16 15.94 -5.81 4.37
N ALA A 17 16.53 -4.84 3.71
CA ALA A 17 16.46 -4.64 2.27
C ALA A 17 17.57 -5.41 1.53
N LEU A 18 17.21 -6.32 0.63
CA LEU A 18 18.18 -6.99 -0.24
C LEU A 18 18.74 -6.00 -1.27
N VAL A 19 20.05 -5.81 -1.26
CA VAL A 19 20.77 -5.03 -2.26
C VAL A 19 20.82 -5.80 -3.57
N LYS A 20 20.14 -5.28 -4.59
CA LYS A 20 20.07 -5.88 -5.93
C LYS A 20 21.21 -5.40 -6.83
N ASN A 21 21.54 -4.11 -6.72
CA ASN A 21 22.61 -3.50 -7.50
C ASN A 21 23.27 -2.37 -6.71
N VAL A 22 24.55 -2.12 -6.97
CA VAL A 22 25.31 -0.99 -6.44
C VAL A 22 25.97 -0.27 -7.61
N ARG A 23 25.72 1.03 -7.72
CA ARG A 23 26.28 1.85 -8.79
C ARG A 23 27.78 2.03 -8.57
N PRO A 24 28.64 1.73 -9.55
CA PRO A 24 30.08 2.01 -9.45
C PRO A 24 30.35 3.49 -9.16
N GLU A 25 31.40 3.76 -8.39
CA GLU A 25 31.83 5.12 -8.00
C GLU A 25 30.73 5.89 -7.23
N SER A 26 29.89 5.20 -6.44
CA SER A 26 28.90 5.79 -5.54
C SER A 26 29.32 5.65 -4.08
N PRO A 27 28.71 6.41 -3.16
CA PRO A 27 28.98 6.26 -1.72
C PRO A 27 28.90 4.81 -1.22
N ALA A 28 27.88 4.07 -1.63
CA ALA A 28 27.74 2.66 -1.26
C ALA A 28 28.83 1.75 -1.84
N TRP A 29 29.30 2.05 -3.05
CA TRP A 29 30.40 1.33 -3.67
C TRP A 29 31.72 1.55 -2.93
N ASP A 30 31.99 2.79 -2.52
CA ASP A 30 33.26 3.19 -1.88
C ASP A 30 33.45 2.51 -0.52
N VAL A 31 32.38 2.22 0.20
CA VAL A 31 32.40 1.49 1.47
C VAL A 31 32.30 -0.03 1.33
N GLY A 32 32.19 -0.55 0.09
CA GLY A 32 32.23 -1.98 -0.20
C GLY A 32 30.89 -2.69 -0.03
N ILE A 33 29.77 -2.01 -0.13
CA ILE A 33 28.46 -2.67 -0.22
C ILE A 33 28.35 -3.34 -1.60
N GLU A 34 27.90 -4.60 -1.62
CA GLU A 34 27.80 -5.41 -2.82
C GLU A 34 26.40 -6.01 -3.02
N PRO A 35 26.01 -6.32 -4.27
CA PRO A 35 24.79 -7.05 -4.54
C PRO A 35 24.72 -8.37 -3.78
N GLY A 36 23.58 -8.67 -3.17
CA GLY A 36 23.35 -9.85 -2.33
C GLY A 36 23.49 -9.58 -0.83
N MET A 37 24.13 -8.49 -0.41
CA MET A 37 24.11 -8.02 0.96
C MET A 37 22.68 -7.50 1.33
N ARG A 38 22.42 -7.32 2.62
CA ARG A 38 21.17 -6.73 3.12
C ARG A 38 21.46 -5.53 4.02
N VAL A 39 20.69 -4.46 3.82
CA VAL A 39 20.65 -3.33 4.76
C VAL A 39 19.55 -3.63 5.78
N LEU A 40 19.94 -3.79 7.05
CA LEU A 40 19.02 -4.14 8.14
C LEU A 40 18.38 -2.92 8.77
N THR A 41 19.20 -1.90 9.04
CA THR A 41 18.79 -0.64 9.67
C THR A 41 19.32 0.56 8.90
N VAL A 42 18.65 1.67 9.05
CA VAL A 42 19.06 3.00 8.58
C VAL A 42 18.86 3.98 9.72
N ASN A 43 19.91 4.71 10.11
CA ASN A 43 19.93 5.61 11.27
C ASN A 43 19.38 4.97 12.57
N GLY A 44 19.58 3.65 12.72
CA GLY A 44 19.07 2.88 13.86
C GLY A 44 17.62 2.44 13.74
N GLU A 45 16.88 2.85 12.71
CA GLU A 45 15.52 2.38 12.43
C GLU A 45 15.57 1.13 11.52
N GLN A 46 14.71 0.14 11.79
CA GLN A 46 14.64 -1.08 10.99
C GLN A 46 14.16 -0.75 9.57
N LEU A 47 14.90 -1.19 8.56
CA LEU A 47 14.58 -0.95 7.17
C LEU A 47 13.53 -1.94 6.65
N THR A 48 12.25 -1.58 6.81
CA THR A 48 11.10 -2.41 6.45
C THR A 48 10.57 -2.19 5.03
N ASP A 49 10.85 -1.02 4.46
CA ASP A 49 10.33 -0.62 3.15
C ASP A 49 11.06 0.63 2.59
N MET A 50 10.74 0.98 1.36
CA MET A 50 11.30 2.16 0.69
C MET A 50 10.85 3.49 1.31
N ILE A 51 9.78 3.54 2.10
CA ILE A 51 9.34 4.78 2.75
C ILE A 51 10.31 5.11 3.89
N VAL A 52 10.65 4.09 4.70
CA VAL A 52 11.70 4.24 5.74
C VAL A 52 13.01 4.69 5.11
N TRP A 53 13.44 4.06 4.01
CA TRP A 53 14.66 4.46 3.30
C TRP A 53 14.62 5.93 2.85
N LEU A 54 13.55 6.34 2.17
CA LEU A 54 13.43 7.70 1.64
C LEU A 54 13.36 8.76 2.74
N TRP A 55 12.82 8.40 3.90
CA TRP A 55 12.67 9.30 5.03
C TRP A 55 13.96 9.44 5.83
N GLU A 56 14.58 8.30 6.15
CA GLU A 56 15.78 8.26 7.00
C GLU A 56 17.08 8.57 6.25
N ALA A 57 17.13 8.35 4.94
CA ALA A 57 18.31 8.57 4.10
C ALA A 57 18.26 9.89 3.31
N ASP A 58 17.51 10.90 3.78
CA ASP A 58 17.39 12.20 3.12
C ASP A 58 18.59 13.11 3.39
N ASP A 59 19.26 12.98 4.52
CA ASP A 59 20.47 13.75 4.88
C ASP A 59 21.70 13.38 4.03
N ASP A 60 22.77 14.15 4.16
CA ASP A 60 24.03 13.92 3.44
C ASP A 60 24.89 12.81 4.08
N THR A 61 24.56 12.37 5.29
CA THR A 61 25.20 11.25 6.01
C THR A 61 24.14 10.27 6.50
N VAL A 62 24.42 8.96 6.41
CA VAL A 62 23.52 7.91 6.88
C VAL A 62 24.31 6.77 7.52
N ASP A 63 23.81 6.28 8.67
CA ASP A 63 24.35 5.11 9.38
C ASP A 63 23.55 3.87 9.00
N LEU A 64 24.23 2.84 8.51
CA LEU A 64 23.61 1.57 8.11
C LEU A 64 24.16 0.39 8.91
N GLU A 65 23.34 -0.61 9.21
CA GLU A 65 23.80 -1.95 9.53
C GLU A 65 23.63 -2.85 8.31
N VAL A 66 24.75 -3.37 7.81
CA VAL A 66 24.77 -4.19 6.59
C VAL A 66 25.11 -5.63 6.95
N PHE A 67 24.25 -6.56 6.57
CA PHE A 67 24.46 -8.00 6.69
C PHE A 67 25.08 -8.56 5.41
N ASP A 68 26.20 -9.30 5.58
CA ASP A 68 26.84 -10.06 4.51
C ASP A 68 26.51 -11.55 4.66
N PRO A 69 25.75 -12.16 3.73
CA PRO A 69 25.41 -13.60 3.80
C PRO A 69 26.60 -14.53 3.54
N ARG A 70 27.74 -14.03 3.07
CA ARG A 70 28.92 -14.86 2.75
C ARG A 70 29.65 -15.32 4.00
N ASP A 71 29.61 -14.52 5.07
CA ASP A 71 30.30 -14.81 6.34
C ASP A 71 29.38 -14.63 7.57
N ASN A 72 28.09 -14.33 7.33
CA ASN A 72 27.08 -14.06 8.37
C ASN A 72 27.48 -12.89 9.29
N SER A 73 28.22 -11.90 8.80
CA SER A 73 28.57 -10.71 9.56
C SER A 73 27.53 -9.60 9.43
N VAL A 74 27.38 -8.82 10.49
CA VAL A 74 26.69 -7.54 10.46
C VAL A 74 27.72 -6.46 10.72
N THR A 75 27.86 -5.52 9.79
CA THR A 75 28.84 -4.45 9.86
C THR A 75 28.14 -3.09 9.89
N PRO A 76 28.45 -2.22 10.87
CA PRO A 76 28.02 -0.85 10.82
C PRO A 76 28.82 -0.10 9.75
N VAL A 77 28.14 0.69 8.93
CA VAL A 77 28.72 1.43 7.81
C VAL A 77 28.13 2.84 7.82
N GLU A 78 29.00 3.83 7.84
CA GLU A 78 28.62 5.23 7.64
C GLU A 78 28.82 5.59 6.15
N LEU A 79 27.82 6.19 5.54
CA LEU A 79 27.85 6.68 4.17
C LEU A 79 27.76 8.21 4.18
N ASP A 80 28.63 8.86 3.43
CA ASP A 80 28.59 10.29 3.16
C ASP A 80 28.36 10.54 1.67
N ARG A 81 27.55 11.55 1.33
CA ARG A 81 27.31 11.96 -0.05
C ARG A 81 27.41 13.48 -0.20
N PHE A 82 27.68 13.94 -1.39
CA PHE A 82 27.49 15.33 -1.73
C PHE A 82 25.99 15.67 -1.86
N PRO A 83 25.57 16.91 -1.55
CA PRO A 83 24.18 17.31 -1.69
C PRO A 83 23.59 16.97 -3.05
N GLY A 84 22.52 16.16 -3.08
CA GLY A 84 21.85 15.70 -4.29
C GLY A 84 22.51 14.51 -4.99
N GLU A 85 23.59 13.98 -4.46
CA GLU A 85 24.19 12.73 -4.92
C GLU A 85 23.31 11.55 -4.48
N ASP A 86 23.19 10.57 -5.37
CA ASP A 86 22.47 9.31 -5.08
C ASP A 86 23.36 8.33 -4.33
N TRP A 87 22.85 7.65 -3.31
CA TRP A 87 23.58 6.66 -2.52
C TRP A 87 24.17 5.51 -3.34
N GLY A 88 23.60 5.24 -4.51
CA GLY A 88 24.03 4.17 -5.41
C GLY A 88 23.46 2.79 -5.08
N LEU A 89 22.46 2.72 -4.20
CA LEU A 89 21.80 1.47 -3.80
C LEU A 89 20.50 1.25 -4.57
N GLU A 90 20.37 0.07 -5.18
CA GLU A 90 19.11 -0.44 -5.73
C GLU A 90 18.69 -1.67 -4.91
N PHE A 91 17.50 -1.60 -4.29
CA PHE A 91 16.94 -2.71 -3.53
C PHE A 91 16.02 -3.61 -4.37
N ASP A 92 15.82 -4.85 -3.91
CA ASP A 92 14.91 -5.80 -4.57
C ASP A 92 13.46 -5.55 -4.13
N GLY A 93 12.79 -4.65 -4.84
CA GLY A 93 11.41 -4.25 -4.59
C GLY A 93 11.27 -3.13 -3.55
N PRO A 94 10.02 -2.71 -3.27
CA PRO A 94 9.75 -1.59 -2.37
C PRO A 94 9.39 -2.01 -0.93
N ILE A 95 9.15 -3.30 -0.65
CA ILE A 95 8.73 -3.85 0.64
C ILE A 95 9.72 -4.93 1.06
N PHE A 96 10.31 -4.81 2.25
CA PHE A 96 11.41 -5.66 2.70
C PHE A 96 11.04 -6.62 3.83
N ASP A 97 9.97 -6.34 4.58
CA ASP A 97 9.44 -7.16 5.68
C ASP A 97 8.28 -8.08 5.27
N GLY A 98 7.96 -8.11 4.00
CA GLY A 98 6.83 -8.85 3.45
C GLY A 98 5.59 -7.99 3.23
N MET A 99 4.84 -8.34 2.19
CA MET A 99 3.65 -7.60 1.78
C MET A 99 2.46 -7.93 2.68
N ARG A 100 1.71 -6.91 3.11
CA ARG A 100 0.45 -7.07 3.86
C ARG A 100 -0.68 -7.51 2.94
N THR A 101 -1.44 -8.50 3.39
CA THR A 101 -2.53 -9.08 2.60
C THR A 101 -3.90 -8.64 3.08
N CYS A 102 -4.85 -8.61 2.15
CA CYS A 102 -6.23 -8.20 2.39
C CYS A 102 -6.96 -9.18 3.32
N VAL A 103 -7.63 -8.62 4.34
CA VAL A 103 -8.43 -9.35 5.34
C VAL A 103 -9.93 -9.38 5.02
N ASN A 104 -10.35 -8.75 3.91
CA ASN A 104 -11.74 -8.62 3.52
C ASN A 104 -12.29 -9.83 2.77
N ALA A 105 -13.62 -9.93 2.75
CA ALA A 105 -14.37 -10.91 1.99
C ALA A 105 -15.31 -10.25 0.95
N CYS A 106 -14.75 -9.33 0.15
CA CYS A 106 -15.52 -8.53 -0.78
C CYS A 106 -16.28 -9.39 -1.79
N VAL A 107 -17.56 -9.10 -1.95
CA VAL A 107 -18.43 -9.83 -2.90
C VAL A 107 -18.00 -9.63 -4.34
N PHE A 108 -17.37 -8.51 -4.65
CA PHE A 108 -16.87 -8.11 -5.96
C PHE A 108 -15.36 -8.38 -6.15
N CYS A 109 -14.69 -9.07 -5.21
CA CYS A 109 -13.27 -9.32 -5.30
C CYS A 109 -12.91 -10.13 -6.55
N PHE A 110 -12.22 -9.49 -7.50
CA PHE A 110 -11.84 -10.13 -8.77
C PHE A 110 -10.91 -11.35 -8.56
N MET A 111 -10.16 -11.40 -7.46
CA MET A 111 -9.32 -12.56 -7.12
C MET A 111 -10.15 -13.84 -6.93
N THR A 112 -11.39 -13.71 -6.45
CA THR A 112 -12.32 -14.86 -6.32
C THR A 112 -12.97 -15.26 -7.64
N MET A 113 -12.77 -14.46 -8.69
CA MET A 113 -13.32 -14.63 -10.02
C MET A 113 -12.28 -15.15 -11.04
N LEU A 114 -11.08 -15.47 -10.58
CA LEU A 114 -10.03 -16.05 -11.40
C LEU A 114 -10.20 -17.56 -11.58
N PRO A 115 -9.77 -18.14 -12.72
CA PRO A 115 -9.71 -19.59 -12.89
C PRO A 115 -8.76 -20.21 -11.87
N LYS A 116 -9.06 -21.44 -11.43
CA LYS A 116 -8.18 -22.19 -10.53
C LYS A 116 -6.98 -22.76 -11.28
N GLY A 117 -5.84 -22.96 -10.57
CA GLY A 117 -4.67 -23.66 -11.10
C GLY A 117 -3.67 -22.76 -11.85
N GLY A 118 -3.79 -21.45 -11.74
CA GLY A 118 -2.78 -20.50 -12.20
C GLY A 118 -1.56 -20.43 -11.26
N ARG A 119 -0.55 -19.64 -11.64
CA ARG A 119 0.63 -19.37 -10.78
C ARG A 119 0.19 -18.74 -9.47
N SER A 120 0.84 -19.11 -8.34
CA SER A 120 0.51 -18.58 -7.01
C SER A 120 0.50 -17.05 -6.93
N THR A 121 1.40 -16.40 -7.65
CA THR A 121 1.50 -14.94 -7.72
C THR A 121 0.24 -14.25 -8.30
N LEU A 122 -0.59 -14.97 -9.07
CA LEU A 122 -1.86 -14.43 -9.58
C LEU A 122 -2.96 -14.35 -8.52
N TYR A 123 -2.76 -14.98 -7.36
CA TYR A 123 -3.77 -15.06 -6.29
C TYR A 123 -3.36 -14.26 -5.06
N ILE A 124 -2.34 -13.42 -5.16
CA ILE A 124 -1.93 -12.53 -4.10
C ILE A 124 -3.01 -11.44 -3.95
N ARG A 125 -3.50 -11.29 -2.73
CA ARG A 125 -4.49 -10.29 -2.35
C ARG A 125 -3.80 -9.19 -1.57
N ASP A 126 -3.11 -8.32 -2.28
CA ASP A 126 -2.43 -7.17 -1.70
C ASP A 126 -3.43 -6.16 -1.11
N ASP A 127 -3.09 -5.61 0.04
CA ASP A 127 -3.81 -4.52 0.70
C ASP A 127 -2.81 -3.77 1.60
N ASP A 128 -1.61 -3.52 1.04
CA ASP A 128 -0.51 -2.89 1.75
C ASP A 128 -0.54 -1.38 1.54
N TYR A 129 -0.77 -0.62 2.61
CA TYR A 129 -0.88 0.84 2.55
C TYR A 129 0.38 1.53 2.01
N ARG A 130 1.56 0.90 2.21
CA ARG A 130 2.83 1.41 1.69
C ARG A 130 2.86 1.39 0.16
N LEU A 131 2.28 0.37 -0.46
CA LEU A 131 2.13 0.30 -1.92
C LEU A 131 1.11 1.30 -2.46
N SER A 132 0.15 1.73 -1.64
CA SER A 132 -0.75 2.83 -2.02
C SER A 132 0.04 4.12 -2.23
N PHE A 133 0.90 4.47 -1.29
CA PHE A 133 1.74 5.66 -1.37
C PHE A 133 2.83 5.54 -2.46
N LEU A 134 3.57 4.40 -2.49
CA LEU A 134 4.73 4.23 -3.38
C LEU A 134 4.34 3.98 -4.85
N GLN A 135 3.21 3.33 -5.11
CA GLN A 135 2.86 2.82 -6.45
C GLN A 135 1.43 3.15 -6.89
N GLY A 136 0.62 3.79 -6.04
CA GLY A 136 -0.76 4.14 -6.35
C GLY A 136 -1.74 2.96 -6.28
N ASN A 137 -1.42 1.88 -5.57
CA ASN A 137 -2.33 0.77 -5.38
C ASN A 137 -3.53 1.20 -4.53
N PHE A 138 -4.75 0.82 -4.93
CA PHE A 138 -5.94 1.07 -4.13
C PHE A 138 -6.03 0.09 -2.97
N VAL A 139 -6.05 0.62 -1.75
CA VAL A 139 -6.13 -0.16 -0.50
C VAL A 139 -7.43 0.09 0.24
N THR A 140 -7.80 -0.83 1.13
CA THR A 140 -9.06 -0.76 1.87
C THR A 140 -8.93 -0.14 3.26
N LEU A 141 -7.71 0.02 3.76
CA LEU A 141 -7.35 0.50 5.11
C LEU A 141 -7.90 -0.38 6.27
N THR A 142 -8.47 -1.55 5.96
CA THR A 142 -9.17 -2.40 6.94
C THR A 142 -8.23 -3.27 7.77
N ASN A 143 -6.96 -3.39 7.37
CA ASN A 143 -5.92 -4.20 8.00
C ASN A 143 -4.84 -3.36 8.71
N LEU A 144 -5.00 -2.04 8.79
CA LEU A 144 -4.06 -1.17 9.48
C LEU A 144 -4.22 -1.27 11.00
N SER A 145 -3.11 -1.42 11.71
CA SER A 145 -3.02 -1.18 13.15
C SER A 145 -3.06 0.32 13.47
N ASP A 146 -3.17 0.66 14.75
CA ASP A 146 -3.11 2.07 15.16
C ASP A 146 -1.70 2.65 14.94
N GLU A 147 -0.65 1.82 15.06
CA GLU A 147 0.73 2.17 14.76
C GLU A 147 0.90 2.48 13.25
N ASP A 148 0.29 1.69 12.37
CA ASP A 148 0.31 1.96 10.92
C ASP A 148 -0.36 3.29 10.58
N VAL A 149 -1.50 3.59 11.23
CA VAL A 149 -2.20 4.87 11.05
C VAL A 149 -1.29 6.02 11.49
N GLN A 150 -0.61 5.86 12.62
CA GLN A 150 0.33 6.86 13.12
C GLN A 150 1.48 7.08 12.12
N ASN A 151 2.07 6.00 11.59
CA ASN A 151 3.12 6.08 10.57
C ASN A 151 2.66 6.82 9.30
N VAL A 152 1.43 6.56 8.82
CA VAL A 152 0.85 7.29 7.68
C VAL A 152 0.81 8.78 7.95
N ILE A 153 0.36 9.16 9.16
CA ILE A 153 0.21 10.57 9.55
C ILE A 153 1.57 11.25 9.75
N GLU A 154 2.46 10.65 10.54
CA GLU A 154 3.77 11.24 10.90
C GLU A 154 4.68 11.40 9.69
N ARG A 155 4.66 10.43 8.78
CA ARG A 155 5.44 10.50 7.53
C ARG A 155 4.70 11.21 6.40
N ASN A 156 3.54 11.78 6.68
CA ASN A 156 2.72 12.51 5.70
C ASN A 156 2.59 11.76 4.37
N MET A 157 2.18 10.48 4.43
CA MET A 157 2.04 9.63 3.24
C MET A 157 0.85 10.09 2.39
N SER A 158 1.05 11.10 1.57
CA SER A 158 0.03 11.78 0.76
C SER A 158 0.51 11.91 -0.69
N PRO A 159 -0.32 11.63 -1.71
CA PRO A 159 -1.70 11.13 -1.60
C PRO A 159 -1.80 9.61 -1.34
N MET A 160 -2.92 9.17 -0.76
CA MET A 160 -3.28 7.77 -0.59
C MET A 160 -4.41 7.37 -1.55
N ASN A 161 -4.32 6.19 -2.16
CA ASN A 161 -5.35 5.64 -3.03
C ASN A 161 -6.24 4.67 -2.22
N VAL A 162 -7.50 5.03 -1.99
CA VAL A 162 -8.38 4.31 -1.05
C VAL A 162 -9.66 3.81 -1.70
N SER A 163 -9.93 2.53 -1.50
CA SER A 163 -11.17 1.86 -1.91
C SER A 163 -12.28 2.12 -0.89
N VAL A 164 -13.16 3.09 -1.17
CA VAL A 164 -14.27 3.50 -0.29
C VAL A 164 -15.50 2.62 -0.47
N HIS A 165 -15.95 2.41 -1.69
CA HIS A 165 -17.08 1.61 -2.18
C HIS A 165 -18.46 2.06 -1.71
N ALA A 166 -18.66 2.40 -0.45
CA ALA A 166 -19.91 2.88 0.16
C ALA A 166 -19.62 3.55 1.51
N VAL A 167 -20.51 4.39 2.00
CA VAL A 167 -20.37 5.06 3.31
C VAL A 167 -21.28 4.44 4.38
N SER A 168 -22.43 3.88 4.01
CA SER A 168 -23.34 3.26 4.99
C SER A 168 -22.74 1.98 5.58
N PRO A 169 -22.62 1.86 6.93
CA PRO A 169 -21.96 0.71 7.58
C PRO A 169 -22.55 -0.64 7.19
N ASP A 170 -23.88 -0.73 7.06
CA ASP A 170 -24.55 -1.97 6.67
C ASP A 170 -24.25 -2.38 5.23
N VAL A 171 -24.15 -1.40 4.32
CA VAL A 171 -23.79 -1.66 2.91
C VAL A 171 -22.34 -2.10 2.84
N ARG A 172 -21.43 -1.39 3.50
CA ARG A 172 -20.01 -1.78 3.57
C ARG A 172 -19.84 -3.19 4.12
N ARG A 173 -20.53 -3.51 5.23
CA ARG A 173 -20.45 -4.84 5.84
C ARG A 173 -20.93 -5.94 4.89
N ARG A 174 -22.02 -5.70 4.15
CA ARG A 174 -22.52 -6.66 3.14
C ARG A 174 -21.55 -6.82 1.97
N MET A 175 -20.90 -5.75 1.56
CA MET A 175 -19.99 -5.75 0.42
C MET A 175 -18.61 -6.31 0.75
N MET A 176 -18.02 -5.97 1.90
CA MET A 176 -16.61 -6.20 2.23
C MET A 176 -16.39 -7.15 3.42
N GLY A 177 -17.40 -7.34 4.26
CA GLY A 177 -17.32 -8.19 5.45
C GLY A 177 -17.14 -7.40 6.75
N ARG A 178 -16.78 -8.12 7.81
CA ARG A 178 -16.80 -7.61 9.20
C ARG A 178 -15.85 -6.45 9.51
N ASN A 179 -14.73 -6.38 8.80
CA ASN A 179 -13.67 -5.38 9.04
C ASN A 179 -13.94 -4.05 8.30
N ALA A 180 -15.01 -3.96 7.53
CA ALA A 180 -15.28 -2.82 6.64
C ALA A 180 -15.36 -1.47 7.39
N GLN A 181 -15.86 -1.45 8.64
CA GLN A 181 -15.95 -0.23 9.43
C GLN A 181 -14.57 0.32 9.79
N ARG A 182 -13.60 -0.55 10.16
CA ARG A 182 -12.22 -0.10 10.44
C ARG A 182 -11.64 0.74 9.32
N GLY A 183 -11.91 0.37 8.05
CA GLY A 183 -11.42 1.14 6.90
C GLY A 183 -11.99 2.57 6.84
N MET A 184 -13.24 2.80 7.28
CA MET A 184 -13.81 4.16 7.38
C MET A 184 -13.21 4.93 8.54
N ASP A 185 -13.08 4.29 9.71
CA ASP A 185 -12.50 4.93 10.90
C ASP A 185 -11.06 5.40 10.61
N VAL A 186 -10.27 4.59 9.90
CA VAL A 186 -8.91 4.95 9.46
C VAL A 186 -8.94 6.05 8.41
N LEU A 187 -9.83 5.97 7.41
CA LEU A 187 -9.97 7.00 6.37
C LEU A 187 -10.27 8.37 6.99
N GLU A 188 -11.23 8.45 7.90
CA GLU A 188 -11.58 9.68 8.61
C GLU A 188 -10.38 10.22 9.43
N ALA A 189 -9.64 9.34 10.10
CA ALA A 189 -8.47 9.73 10.89
C ALA A 189 -7.34 10.33 10.03
N ILE A 190 -7.01 9.70 8.89
CA ILE A 190 -5.95 10.20 8.00
C ILE A 190 -6.37 11.47 7.25
N MET A 191 -7.64 11.59 6.86
CA MET A 191 -8.19 12.84 6.29
C MET A 191 -8.16 13.99 7.31
N ALA A 192 -8.50 13.72 8.57
CA ALA A 192 -8.42 14.72 9.64
C ALA A 192 -6.99 15.22 9.89
N ALA A 193 -5.98 14.43 9.57
CA ALA A 193 -4.57 14.82 9.58
C ALA A 193 -4.10 15.52 8.30
N GLY A 194 -4.98 15.72 7.31
CA GLY A 194 -4.68 16.45 6.07
C GLY A 194 -4.15 15.58 4.93
N ILE A 195 -4.18 14.25 5.05
CA ILE A 195 -3.74 13.34 3.97
C ILE A 195 -4.73 13.43 2.80
N GLU A 196 -4.21 13.69 1.60
CA GLU A 196 -4.95 13.69 0.35
C GLU A 196 -5.35 12.28 -0.06
N ILE A 197 -6.59 12.12 -0.55
CA ILE A 197 -7.16 10.82 -0.91
C ILE A 197 -7.61 10.82 -2.37
N HIS A 198 -7.16 9.80 -3.10
CA HIS A 198 -7.78 9.39 -4.35
C HIS A 198 -8.71 8.21 -4.06
N ALA A 199 -10.01 8.45 -4.10
CA ALA A 199 -11.01 7.47 -3.73
C ALA A 199 -11.44 6.59 -4.92
N GLN A 200 -11.87 5.35 -4.63
CA GLN A 200 -12.41 4.43 -5.62
C GLN A 200 -13.70 3.76 -5.13
N ILE A 201 -14.66 3.63 -6.04
CA ILE A 201 -15.87 2.83 -5.86
C ILE A 201 -15.89 1.73 -6.91
N VAL A 202 -16.02 0.46 -6.49
CA VAL A 202 -16.51 -0.59 -7.37
C VAL A 202 -18.02 -0.60 -7.27
N LEU A 203 -18.68 -0.19 -8.35
CA LEU A 203 -20.14 -0.05 -8.39
C LEU A 203 -20.81 -1.38 -8.70
N CYS A 204 -21.47 -1.96 -7.69
CA CYS A 204 -22.14 -3.26 -7.74
C CYS A 204 -23.65 -3.07 -7.86
N PRO A 205 -24.27 -3.55 -8.96
CA PRO A 205 -25.71 -3.40 -9.15
C PRO A 205 -26.56 -3.95 -8.00
N GLY A 206 -27.48 -3.14 -7.48
CA GLY A 206 -28.38 -3.49 -6.39
C GLY A 206 -27.71 -3.56 -5.00
N MET A 207 -26.48 -3.08 -4.85
CA MET A 207 -25.78 -3.10 -3.59
C MET A 207 -25.38 -1.70 -3.09
N ASN A 208 -24.59 -0.98 -3.86
CA ASN A 208 -24.09 0.36 -3.55
C ASN A 208 -24.41 1.37 -4.67
N ASP A 209 -25.36 1.06 -5.53
CA ASP A 209 -25.93 1.98 -6.53
C ASP A 209 -27.09 2.82 -5.94
N GLY A 210 -27.72 3.64 -6.76
CA GLY A 210 -28.87 4.46 -6.38
C GLY A 210 -28.58 5.38 -5.18
N GLU A 211 -29.41 5.34 -4.15
CA GLU A 211 -29.30 6.18 -2.96
C GLU A 211 -27.96 6.03 -2.23
N GLU A 212 -27.38 4.84 -2.20
CA GLU A 212 -26.10 4.64 -1.55
C GLU A 212 -24.94 5.27 -2.32
N LEU A 213 -24.99 5.20 -3.65
CA LEU A 213 -24.02 5.92 -4.49
C LEU A 213 -24.14 7.43 -4.25
N GLU A 214 -25.36 7.98 -4.22
CA GLU A 214 -25.55 9.41 -3.97
C GLU A 214 -25.00 9.86 -2.61
N LYS A 215 -25.21 9.05 -1.54
CA LYS A 215 -24.62 9.32 -0.22
C LYS A 215 -23.10 9.30 -0.27
N THR A 216 -22.52 8.35 -1.00
CA THR A 216 -21.06 8.24 -1.12
C THR A 216 -20.47 9.40 -1.93
N LEU A 217 -21.17 9.86 -2.98
CA LEU A 217 -20.78 11.03 -3.76
C LEU A 217 -20.78 12.30 -2.90
N ARG A 218 -21.84 12.52 -2.11
CA ARG A 218 -21.92 13.66 -1.18
C ARG A 218 -20.82 13.61 -0.13
N PHE A 219 -20.55 12.44 0.45
CA PHE A 219 -19.44 12.28 1.38
C PHE A 219 -18.12 12.69 0.74
N CYS A 220 -17.85 12.27 -0.49
CA CYS A 220 -16.63 12.68 -1.19
C CYS A 220 -16.58 14.18 -1.49
N GLU A 221 -17.70 14.81 -1.84
CA GLU A 221 -17.79 16.25 -2.07
C GLU A 221 -17.61 17.09 -0.80
N GLU A 222 -18.10 16.60 0.34
CA GLU A 222 -18.02 17.28 1.65
C GLU A 222 -16.60 17.23 2.28
N HIS A 223 -15.70 16.36 1.79
CA HIS A 223 -14.35 16.20 2.30
C HIS A 223 -13.31 16.68 1.28
N GLU A 224 -12.78 17.86 1.48
CA GLU A 224 -11.80 18.49 0.57
C GLU A 224 -10.50 17.68 0.38
N GLN A 225 -10.18 16.77 1.32
CA GLN A 225 -9.06 15.84 1.19
C GLN A 225 -9.27 14.80 0.10
N ILE A 226 -10.53 14.54 -0.30
CA ILE A 226 -10.82 13.63 -1.41
C ILE A 226 -10.75 14.41 -2.72
N THR A 227 -9.60 14.40 -3.38
CA THR A 227 -9.33 15.21 -4.56
C THR A 227 -9.74 14.54 -5.87
N SER A 228 -9.96 13.24 -5.85
CA SER A 228 -10.48 12.49 -7.00
C SER A 228 -11.28 11.26 -6.60
N LEU A 229 -12.25 10.90 -7.45
CA LEU A 229 -13.08 9.71 -7.27
C LEU A 229 -13.18 8.92 -8.57
N GLY A 230 -12.65 7.69 -8.56
CA GLY A 230 -12.83 6.73 -9.63
C GLY A 230 -14.03 5.83 -9.38
N ILE A 231 -15.00 5.79 -10.31
CA ILE A 231 -16.17 4.88 -10.22
C ILE A 231 -16.03 3.81 -11.28
N VAL A 232 -15.77 2.58 -10.85
CA VAL A 232 -15.52 1.43 -11.72
C VAL A 232 -16.76 0.52 -11.70
N PRO A 233 -17.45 0.33 -12.83
CA PRO A 233 -18.57 -0.60 -12.87
C PRO A 233 -18.08 -2.03 -12.65
N LEU A 234 -18.85 -2.82 -11.90
CA LEU A 234 -18.54 -4.22 -11.62
C LEU A 234 -18.31 -5.00 -12.91
N GLY A 235 -17.13 -5.60 -13.02
CA GLY A 235 -16.82 -6.64 -13.99
C GLY A 235 -16.80 -8.01 -13.30
N PHE A 236 -17.23 -9.07 -14.00
CA PHE A 236 -17.15 -10.42 -13.48
C PHE A 236 -16.88 -11.45 -14.56
N THR A 237 -16.44 -12.63 -14.14
CA THR A 237 -16.13 -13.76 -15.01
C THR A 237 -17.08 -14.94 -14.77
N LYS A 238 -17.03 -15.95 -15.64
CA LYS A 238 -17.78 -17.21 -15.47
C LYS A 238 -17.39 -18.03 -14.23
N HIS A 239 -16.33 -17.66 -13.52
CA HIS A 239 -15.82 -18.39 -12.35
C HIS A 239 -16.43 -17.93 -11.02
N GLN A 240 -17.44 -17.04 -11.06
CA GLN A 240 -18.25 -16.59 -9.92
C GLN A 240 -19.73 -16.87 -10.18
N ASN A 241 -20.55 -16.86 -9.10
CA ASN A 241 -21.99 -17.12 -9.16
C ASN A 241 -22.83 -16.08 -8.37
N ARG A 242 -22.23 -14.96 -7.95
CA ARG A 242 -22.88 -13.93 -7.14
C ARG A 242 -23.62 -12.90 -7.99
N PHE A 243 -23.09 -12.61 -9.17
CA PHE A 243 -23.62 -11.63 -10.10
C PHE A 243 -24.01 -12.29 -11.41
N SER A 244 -25.16 -11.91 -11.96
CA SER A 244 -25.70 -12.44 -13.22
C SER A 244 -25.77 -11.38 -14.32
N TRP A 245 -25.53 -10.10 -14.01
CA TRP A 245 -25.50 -9.00 -14.95
C TRP A 245 -24.62 -7.86 -14.43
N SER A 246 -24.17 -7.01 -15.36
CA SER A 246 -23.40 -5.80 -15.10
C SER A 246 -23.99 -4.61 -15.85
N TYR A 247 -23.41 -3.41 -15.67
CA TYR A 247 -23.89 -2.21 -16.37
C TYR A 247 -23.75 -2.29 -17.90
N SER A 248 -22.85 -3.11 -18.42
CA SER A 248 -22.73 -3.38 -19.87
C SER A 248 -23.96 -4.12 -20.44
N ASP A 249 -24.65 -4.88 -19.61
CA ASP A 249 -25.84 -5.62 -19.99
C ASP A 249 -27.12 -4.75 -19.95
N LYS A 250 -27.05 -3.60 -19.27
CA LYS A 250 -28.16 -2.67 -19.06
C LYS A 250 -27.78 -1.22 -19.37
N PRO A 251 -27.63 -0.84 -20.63
CA PRO A 251 -27.16 0.49 -21.04
C PRO A 251 -28.02 1.65 -20.52
N GLU A 252 -29.33 1.45 -20.33
CA GLU A 252 -30.22 2.47 -19.77
C GLU A 252 -29.84 2.81 -18.33
N LEU A 253 -29.67 1.78 -17.49
CA LEU A 253 -29.27 1.95 -16.12
C LEU A 253 -27.86 2.60 -16.02
N ALA A 254 -26.96 2.24 -16.94
CA ALA A 254 -25.65 2.89 -17.01
C ALA A 254 -25.77 4.39 -17.31
N ARG A 255 -26.66 4.80 -18.22
CA ARG A 255 -26.91 6.22 -18.54
C ARG A 255 -27.54 6.97 -17.36
N GLU A 256 -28.51 6.37 -16.68
CA GLU A 256 -29.13 6.93 -15.47
C GLU A 256 -28.08 7.15 -14.38
N THR A 257 -27.23 6.16 -14.14
CA THR A 257 -26.13 6.26 -13.15
C THR A 257 -25.14 7.35 -13.53
N ILE A 258 -24.72 7.45 -14.80
CA ILE A 258 -23.84 8.53 -15.28
C ILE A 258 -24.50 9.89 -15.10
N ALA A 259 -25.81 10.02 -15.37
CA ALA A 259 -26.54 11.26 -15.18
C ALA A 259 -26.59 11.69 -13.70
N MET A 260 -26.67 10.73 -12.77
CA MET A 260 -26.60 10.98 -11.33
C MET A 260 -25.21 11.47 -10.89
N ILE A 261 -24.14 10.92 -11.46
CA ILE A 261 -22.75 11.25 -11.09
C ILE A 261 -22.32 12.63 -11.60
N ARG A 262 -22.81 13.06 -12.76
CA ARG A 262 -22.36 14.29 -13.45
C ARG A 262 -22.41 15.59 -12.63
N PRO A 263 -23.36 15.81 -11.70
CA PRO A 263 -23.39 17.05 -10.91
C PRO A 263 -22.24 17.21 -9.93
N TYR A 264 -21.63 16.10 -9.52
CA TYR A 264 -20.49 16.03 -8.59
C TYR A 264 -19.16 16.10 -9.35
#